data_5db540749d8b722e6c5ff3c234055347
#
_entry.id   5db540749d8b722e6c5ff3c234055347
#
_cell.length_a   1.000
_cell.length_b   1.000
_cell.length_c   1.000
_cell.angle_alpha   90.00
_cell.angle_beta   90.00
_cell.angle_gamma   90.00
#
_symmetry.space_group_name_H-M   'P 1'
#
loop_
_entity.id
_entity.type
_entity.pdbx_description
1 polymer ?
#
loop_
_entity_poly.entity_id
_entity_poly.type
_entity_poly.pdbx_seq_one_letter_code
_entity_poly.pdbx_strand_id
1 'polypeptide(L)'
;RRMHFEDNGVARRCWDKPTAAEVNEYNHFLYFYHHYEILNRLIGRDKIIWGTWDDEIPKHMIDVFFDLHDYAGRHPGPESHRLYAEKIRGILKQSGWYEEESK
;
A
#
# COMPACT_ATOMS: atom_id res chain seq x y z
N ARG A 1 -9.72 8.34 -13.28
CA ARG A 1 -10.42 8.69 -12.18
C ARG A 1 -11.07 9.99 -12.38
N ARG A 2 -12.20 10.18 -11.80
CA ARG A 2 -12.89 11.34 -12.07
C ARG A 2 -12.39 12.50 -11.33
N MET A 3 -11.48 12.30 -10.45
CA MET A 3 -10.98 13.41 -9.71
C MET A 3 -9.99 14.25 -10.46
N HIS A 4 -9.46 13.77 -11.53
CA HIS A 4 -8.49 14.54 -12.21
C HIS A 4 -9.18 15.56 -13.06
N PHE A 5 -8.51 16.54 -13.49
CA PHE A 5 -9.12 17.64 -14.08
C PHE A 5 -8.90 17.81 -15.53
N GLU A 6 -8.49 16.80 -16.19
CA GLU A 6 -8.28 16.95 -17.55
C GLU A 6 -9.57 16.93 -18.24
N ASP A 7 -9.55 16.98 -19.41
CA ASP A 7 -10.61 16.95 -20.30
C ASP A 7 -11.54 18.01 -19.86
N ASN A 8 -12.52 18.15 -20.46
CA ASN A 8 -13.47 19.13 -20.18
C ASN A 8 -13.87 18.99 -18.79
N GLY A 9 -13.14 18.32 -18.09
CA GLY A 9 -13.54 17.95 -16.82
C GLY A 9 -13.65 19.04 -15.85
N VAL A 10 -12.91 20.09 -15.99
CA VAL A 10 -13.01 21.10 -15.00
C VAL A 10 -14.42 21.62 -14.87
N ALA A 11 -14.98 22.04 -15.94
CA ALA A 11 -16.30 22.53 -15.89
C ALA A 11 -17.26 21.46 -15.48
N ARG A 12 -17.09 20.28 -16.02
CA ARG A 12 -17.96 19.24 -15.68
C ARG A 12 -17.88 18.92 -14.23
N ARG A 13 -16.78 19.06 -13.66
CA ARG A 13 -16.62 18.71 -12.32
C ARG A 13 -17.33 19.61 -11.39
N CYS A 14 -17.66 20.79 -11.83
CA CYS A 14 -18.41 21.66 -10.99
C CYS A 14 -19.76 21.11 -10.67
N TRP A 15 -20.33 20.36 -11.53
CA TRP A 15 -21.61 19.80 -11.19
C TRP A 15 -21.51 18.35 -10.89
N ASP A 16 -20.43 17.71 -11.29
CA ASP A 16 -20.30 16.29 -11.09
C ASP A 16 -19.42 16.06 -9.89
N LYS A 17 -19.91 16.39 -8.75
CA LYS A 17 -19.10 16.30 -7.55
C LYS A 17 -18.81 14.86 -7.19
N PRO A 18 -17.62 14.60 -6.70
CA PRO A 18 -17.28 13.25 -6.30
C PRO A 18 -18.07 12.87 -5.05
N THR A 19 -18.31 11.61 -4.89
CA THR A 19 -18.97 11.10 -3.70
C THR A 19 -18.01 11.16 -2.54
N ALA A 20 -18.54 11.01 -1.34
CA ALA A 20 -17.68 10.98 -0.16
C ALA A 20 -16.70 9.84 -0.23
N ALA A 21 -17.14 8.71 -0.76
CA ALA A 21 -16.26 7.56 -0.88
C ALA A 21 -15.10 7.83 -1.82
N GLU A 22 -15.38 8.52 -2.92
CA GLU A 22 -14.33 8.84 -3.86
C GLU A 22 -13.33 9.82 -3.28
N VAL A 23 -13.81 10.78 -2.51
CA VAL A 23 -12.92 11.73 -1.89
C VAL A 23 -12.03 11.02 -0.87
N ASN A 24 -12.61 10.14 -0.08
CA ASN A 24 -11.84 9.43 0.92
C ASN A 24 -10.78 8.54 0.28
N GLU A 25 -11.13 7.90 -0.81
CA GLU A 25 -10.19 7.03 -1.49
C GLU A 25 -9.03 7.83 -2.04
N TYR A 26 -9.34 8.99 -2.61
CA TYR A 26 -8.30 9.83 -3.18
C TYR A 26 -7.38 10.35 -2.07
N ASN A 27 -7.95 10.78 -0.97
CA ASN A 27 -7.15 11.26 0.13
C ASN A 27 -6.28 10.17 0.72
N HIS A 28 -6.80 8.97 0.79
CA HIS A 28 -6.05 7.85 1.29
C HIS A 28 -4.83 7.60 0.41
N PHE A 29 -5.03 7.69 -0.90
CA PHE A 29 -3.95 7.49 -1.84
C PHE A 29 -2.91 8.59 -1.72
N LEU A 30 -3.34 9.84 -1.55
CA LEU A 30 -2.41 10.93 -1.39
C LEU A 30 -1.61 10.79 -0.10
N TYR A 31 -2.24 10.34 0.95
CA TYR A 31 -1.53 10.12 2.19
C TYR A 31 -0.44 9.08 2.00
N PHE A 32 -0.76 8.00 1.32
CA PHE A 32 0.22 6.98 1.07
C PHE A 32 1.40 7.54 0.30
N TYR A 33 1.13 8.30 -0.75
CA TYR A 33 2.19 8.86 -1.55
C TYR A 33 3.06 9.82 -0.76
N HIS A 34 2.46 10.64 0.07
CA HIS A 34 3.24 11.57 0.86
C HIS A 34 4.15 10.83 1.83
N HIS A 35 3.62 9.84 2.51
CA HIS A 35 4.44 9.09 3.44
C HIS A 35 5.52 8.32 2.73
N TYR A 36 5.19 7.79 1.58
CA TYR A 36 6.15 7.04 0.79
C TYR A 36 7.33 7.94 0.43
N GLU A 37 7.04 9.12 -0.12
CA GLU A 37 8.10 10.02 -0.53
C GLU A 37 8.93 10.50 0.64
N ILE A 38 8.28 10.91 1.69
CA ILE A 38 8.99 11.45 2.83
C ILE A 38 9.85 10.40 3.52
N LEU A 39 9.27 9.25 3.79
CA LEU A 39 10.00 8.22 4.51
C LEU A 39 11.15 7.65 3.67
N ASN A 40 10.93 7.51 2.38
CA ASN A 40 12.02 7.04 1.54
C ASN A 40 13.17 8.03 1.51
N ARG A 41 12.87 9.33 1.59
CA ARG A 41 13.94 10.31 1.63
C ARG A 41 14.64 10.35 2.96
N LEU A 42 13.88 10.25 4.05
CA LEU A 42 14.48 10.36 5.36
C LEU A 42 15.23 9.11 5.79
N ILE A 43 14.70 7.96 5.45
CA ILE A 43 15.27 6.71 5.93
C ILE A 43 16.06 5.99 4.86
N GLY A 44 15.57 6.05 3.63
CA GLY A 44 16.20 5.31 2.55
C GLY A 44 15.27 4.22 2.08
N ARG A 45 15.04 4.18 0.78
CA ARG A 45 14.10 3.21 0.22
C ARG A 45 14.49 1.78 0.56
N ASP A 46 15.78 1.52 0.58
CA ASP A 46 16.27 0.18 0.82
C ASP A 46 16.20 -0.24 2.27
N LYS A 47 15.80 0.66 3.14
CA LYS A 47 15.67 0.34 4.55
C LYS A 47 14.23 0.27 5.02
N ILE A 48 13.30 0.25 4.08
CA ILE A 48 11.89 0.20 4.39
C ILE A 48 11.26 -0.91 3.59
N ILE A 49 10.35 -1.65 4.21
CA ILE A 49 9.55 -2.63 3.50
C ILE A 49 8.15 -2.05 3.39
N TRP A 50 7.73 -1.80 2.16
CA TRP A 50 6.41 -1.25 1.93
C TRP A 50 5.43 -2.38 1.63
N GLY A 51 4.36 -2.43 2.40
CA GLY A 51 3.36 -3.46 2.21
C GLY A 51 1.98 -2.86 2.15
N THR A 52 1.09 -3.52 1.46
CA THR A 52 -0.28 -3.06 1.37
C THR A 52 -1.16 -4.22 0.97
N TRP A 53 -2.45 -4.09 1.17
CA TRP A 53 -3.40 -5.03 0.61
C TRP A 53 -4.24 -4.32 -0.45
N ASP A 54 -3.94 -3.07 -0.74
CA ASP A 54 -4.69 -2.28 -1.70
C ASP A 54 -4.05 -2.51 -3.07
N ASP A 55 -4.74 -3.21 -3.94
CA ASP A 55 -4.18 -3.56 -5.22
C ASP A 55 -4.19 -2.40 -6.20
N GLU A 56 -4.65 -1.23 -5.78
CA GLU A 56 -4.57 -0.06 -6.62
C GLU A 56 -3.28 0.69 -6.43
N ILE A 57 -2.50 0.36 -5.43
CA ILE A 57 -1.21 0.99 -5.26
C ILE A 57 -0.26 0.42 -6.31
N PRO A 58 0.48 1.25 -7.01
CA PRO A 58 1.39 0.74 -8.05
C PRO A 58 2.37 -0.26 -7.50
N LYS A 59 2.55 -1.34 -8.22
CA LYS A 59 3.37 -2.43 -7.70
C LYS A 59 4.82 -2.07 -7.50
N HIS A 60 5.32 -1.13 -8.27
CA HIS A 60 6.72 -0.76 -8.11
C HIS A 60 6.99 -0.04 -6.79
N MET A 61 5.94 0.40 -6.11
CA MET A 61 6.10 1.05 -4.82
C MET A 61 6.00 0.08 -3.67
N ILE A 62 5.67 -1.16 -3.93
CA ILE A 62 5.35 -2.12 -2.88
C ILE A 62 6.31 -3.28 -2.91
N ASP A 63 6.76 -3.67 -1.75
CA ASP A 63 7.66 -4.82 -1.63
C ASP A 63 6.91 -6.10 -1.31
N VAL A 64 5.79 -5.98 -0.63
CA VAL A 64 5.05 -7.16 -0.25
C VAL A 64 3.57 -6.84 -0.29
N PHE A 65 2.78 -7.78 -0.77
CA PHE A 65 1.35 -7.61 -0.86
C PHE A 65 0.70 -8.54 0.14
N PHE A 66 -0.28 -8.03 0.87
CA PHE A 66 -0.99 -8.82 1.86
C PHE A 66 -2.17 -9.49 1.17
N ASP A 67 -2.05 -10.77 0.92
CA ASP A 67 -3.11 -11.52 0.28
C ASP A 67 -4.05 -12.08 1.32
N LEU A 68 -5.33 -12.02 1.04
CA LEU A 68 -6.32 -12.55 1.96
C LEU A 68 -6.57 -14.01 1.63
N HIS A 69 -6.40 -14.86 2.61
CA HIS A 69 -6.61 -16.27 2.44
C HIS A 69 -7.73 -16.77 3.33
N ASP A 70 -7.94 -16.13 4.45
CA ASP A 70 -8.98 -16.53 5.37
C ASP A 70 -9.44 -15.31 6.13
N TYR A 71 -10.51 -15.45 6.82
CA TYR A 71 -11.09 -14.37 7.58
C TYR A 71 -11.41 -14.79 8.99
N ALA A 72 -11.34 -13.84 9.90
CA ALA A 72 -11.83 -14.00 11.25
C ALA A 72 -12.82 -12.87 11.40
N GLY A 73 -14.10 -13.17 11.13
CA GLY A 73 -15.11 -12.14 11.10
C GLY A 73 -14.90 -11.27 9.88
N ARG A 74 -14.70 -9.99 10.10
CA ARG A 74 -14.48 -9.07 9.00
C ARG A 74 -13.01 -8.78 8.77
N HIS A 75 -12.15 -9.40 9.52
CA HIS A 75 -10.73 -9.12 9.42
C HIS A 75 -10.01 -10.31 8.81
N PRO A 76 -8.81 -10.10 8.29
CA PRO A 76 -8.03 -11.22 7.81
C PRO A 76 -7.79 -12.22 8.93
N GLY A 77 -7.79 -13.47 8.59
CA GLY A 77 -7.62 -14.52 9.58
C GLY A 77 -6.16 -14.84 9.85
N PRO A 78 -5.94 -15.80 10.74
CA PRO A 78 -4.56 -16.11 11.13
C PRO A 78 -3.71 -16.64 9.99
N GLU A 79 -4.31 -17.35 9.06
CA GLU A 79 -3.51 -17.86 7.96
C GLU A 79 -3.02 -16.74 7.05
N SER A 80 -3.86 -15.73 6.83
CA SER A 80 -3.47 -14.59 6.04
C SER A 80 -2.29 -13.87 6.69
N HIS A 81 -2.35 -13.70 7.99
CA HIS A 81 -1.27 -13.04 8.72
C HIS A 81 0.00 -13.88 8.71
N ARG A 82 -0.13 -15.18 8.85
CA ARG A 82 1.02 -16.04 8.86
C ARG A 82 1.77 -15.99 7.52
N LEU A 83 1.00 -16.02 6.44
CA LEU A 83 1.63 -15.96 5.13
C LEU A 83 2.27 -14.63 4.85
N TYR A 84 1.64 -13.56 5.33
CA TYR A 84 2.21 -12.25 5.16
C TYR A 84 3.53 -12.14 5.92
N ALA A 85 3.54 -12.67 7.13
CA ALA A 85 4.75 -12.63 7.94
C ALA A 85 5.88 -13.42 7.27
N GLU A 86 5.53 -14.51 6.62
CA GLU A 86 6.55 -15.29 5.95
C GLU A 86 7.14 -14.55 4.75
N LYS A 87 6.30 -13.78 4.06
CA LYS A 87 6.79 -13.00 2.95
C LYS A 87 7.76 -11.94 3.45
N ILE A 88 7.42 -11.28 4.54
CA ILE A 88 8.29 -10.26 5.10
C ILE A 88 9.59 -10.88 5.56
N ARG A 89 9.51 -12.04 6.18
CA ARG A 89 10.71 -12.71 6.64
C ARG A 89 11.64 -13.01 5.48
N GLY A 90 11.07 -13.46 4.37
CA GLY A 90 11.87 -13.73 3.19
C GLY A 90 12.59 -12.49 2.69
N ILE A 91 11.90 -11.35 2.69
CA ILE A 91 12.50 -10.12 2.26
C ILE A 91 13.64 -9.72 3.19
N LEU A 92 13.42 -9.85 4.49
CA LEU A 92 14.46 -9.50 5.44
C LEU A 92 15.70 -10.35 5.28
N LYS A 93 15.51 -11.62 5.02
CA LYS A 93 16.65 -12.49 4.83
C LYS A 93 17.41 -12.16 3.56
N GLN A 94 16.68 -11.88 2.50
CA GLN A 94 17.34 -11.59 1.25
C GLN A 94 18.07 -10.27 1.26
N SER A 95 17.57 -9.31 2.01
CA SER A 95 18.19 -8.01 2.03
C SER A 95 19.31 -7.91 3.06
N GLY A 96 19.55 -8.95 3.82
CA GLY A 96 20.62 -8.92 4.79
C GLY A 96 20.30 -8.21 6.09
N TRP A 97 19.06 -7.81 6.29
CA TRP A 97 18.68 -7.17 7.52
C TRP A 97 18.66 -8.15 8.67
N TYR A 98 18.57 -9.43 8.39
CA TYR A 98 18.32 -10.43 9.41
C TYR A 98 19.07 -11.68 9.02
N GLU A 99 19.89 -12.17 9.89
CA GLU A 99 20.60 -13.38 9.62
C GLU A 99 20.02 -14.48 10.39
N GLU A 100 19.68 -15.56 9.69
CA GLU A 100 19.09 -16.66 10.38
C GLU A 100 20.12 -17.24 11.24
N GLU A 101 19.74 -17.58 12.42
CA GLU A 101 20.62 -18.18 13.29
C GLU A 101 21.03 -19.40 12.78
N SER A 102 22.15 -19.58 12.45
CA SER A 102 22.46 -20.79 11.93
C SER A 102 22.88 -21.67 12.92
N LYS A 103 22.75 -21.41 13.95
CA LYS A 103 23.17 -22.26 14.88
C LYS A 103 22.47 -23.23 15.21
#